data_245bc5893ae50578c56dfdf17eba16f6
#
_entry.id   245bc5893ae50578c56dfdf17eba16f6
#
_cell.length_a   1.000
_cell.length_b   1.000
_cell.length_c   1.000
_cell.angle_alpha   90.00
_cell.angle_beta   90.00
_cell.angle_gamma   90.00
#
_symmetry.space_group_name_H-M   'P 1'
#
loop_
_entity.id
_entity.type
_entity.pdbx_description
1 polymer ?
#
loop_
_entity_poly.entity_id
_entity_poly.type
_entity_poly.pdbx_seq_one_letter_code
_entity_poly.pdbx_strand_id
1 'polypeptide(L)'
;KKPISEFSGGQRTKIAFIKILLTKPDILLLDEPTNHLDIETIQWLESYLRSYKSTLVIISHDRMFLNRIVDKVYEIEWGETKCYKGNYSAFEEQKRENHIKQQKDYDLQQIEIERITRLIERFRYKPTKAKMVQSKIKLLQRMQILNAPDQYDTKTYMSKFQPRISSSRQVLSASELVIGYDTPLAKVNFNLERGQKLGIVGSNGIGKSTLLKTLMGGVAALSGDFKFGYNVEISYFDQQLAQISGDDTLFEIFQSEYPELNDTEVRTALGSFQFSGDDVFRPVSSLSGGEKVRLTLCKLLYKR
;
A
#
# COMPACT_ATOMS: atom_id res chain seq x y z
N LYS A 1 28.36 12.43 -27.18
CA LYS A 1 26.96 12.78 -26.85
C LYS A 1 26.19 11.48 -26.82
N LYS A 2 25.62 11.13 -25.65
CA LYS A 2 24.84 9.90 -25.46
C LYS A 2 23.37 10.20 -25.76
N PRO A 3 22.70 9.45 -26.66
CA PRO A 3 21.28 9.67 -26.96
C PRO A 3 20.40 9.33 -25.72
N ILE A 4 19.25 10.00 -25.58
CA ILE A 4 18.35 9.84 -24.42
C ILE A 4 17.83 8.39 -24.31
N SER A 5 17.73 7.68 -25.42
CA SER A 5 17.32 6.27 -25.45
C SER A 5 18.23 5.32 -24.66
N GLU A 6 19.49 5.68 -24.48
CA GLU A 6 20.48 4.87 -23.76
C GLU A 6 20.55 5.16 -22.25
N PHE A 7 19.75 6.13 -21.75
CA PHE A 7 19.70 6.44 -20.34
C PHE A 7 18.74 5.48 -19.60
N SER A 8 19.09 5.14 -18.36
CA SER A 8 18.19 4.39 -17.48
C SER A 8 16.89 5.15 -17.20
N GLY A 9 15.83 4.45 -16.78
CA GLY A 9 14.55 5.08 -16.44
C GLY A 9 14.72 6.23 -15.44
N GLY A 10 15.47 6.03 -14.36
CA GLY A 10 15.76 7.08 -13.39
C GLY A 10 16.55 8.26 -13.94
N GLN A 11 17.49 8.02 -14.85
CA GLN A 11 18.23 9.11 -15.52
C GLN A 11 17.32 9.91 -16.45
N ARG A 12 16.41 9.25 -17.18
CA ARG A 12 15.41 9.94 -18.02
C ARG A 12 14.49 10.81 -17.18
N THR A 13 14.05 10.31 -16.04
CA THR A 13 13.22 11.07 -15.09
C THR A 13 13.97 12.28 -14.56
N LYS A 14 15.26 12.16 -14.16
CA LYS A 14 16.11 13.30 -13.77
C LYS A 14 16.18 14.36 -14.86
N ILE A 15 16.40 13.96 -16.12
CA ILE A 15 16.47 14.90 -17.27
C ILE A 15 15.12 15.59 -17.48
N ALA A 16 14.02 14.86 -17.40
CA ALA A 16 12.67 15.42 -17.50
C ALA A 16 12.41 16.47 -16.41
N PHE A 17 12.77 16.16 -15.16
CA PHE A 17 12.70 17.11 -14.05
C PHE A 17 13.53 18.36 -14.30
N ILE A 18 14.80 18.22 -14.67
CA ILE A 18 15.67 19.37 -14.95
C ILE A 18 15.04 20.26 -16.03
N LYS A 19 14.48 19.67 -17.09
CA LYS A 19 13.81 20.41 -18.16
C LYS A 19 12.63 21.23 -17.63
N ILE A 20 11.75 20.61 -16.83
CA ILE A 20 10.58 21.28 -16.24
C ILE A 20 11.02 22.38 -15.27
N LEU A 21 12.01 22.09 -14.42
CA LEU A 21 12.48 23.02 -13.41
C LEU A 21 13.17 24.27 -14.02
N LEU A 22 13.81 24.12 -15.17
CA LEU A 22 14.41 25.25 -15.90
C LEU A 22 13.35 26.20 -16.48
N THR A 23 12.15 25.76 -16.76
CA THR A 23 11.05 26.61 -17.27
C THR A 23 10.44 27.51 -16.19
N LYS A 24 10.69 27.20 -14.89
CA LYS A 24 10.16 27.94 -13.71
C LYS A 24 8.68 28.28 -13.84
N PRO A 25 7.79 27.30 -13.98
CA PRO A 25 6.37 27.56 -14.16
C PRO A 25 5.75 28.16 -12.89
N ASP A 26 4.68 28.92 -13.04
CA ASP A 26 3.91 29.46 -11.91
C ASP A 26 3.18 28.38 -11.11
N ILE A 27 2.81 27.28 -11.77
CA ILE A 27 2.21 26.10 -11.16
C ILE A 27 2.95 24.87 -11.67
N LEU A 28 3.47 24.09 -10.72
CA LEU A 28 4.13 22.81 -11.00
C LEU A 28 3.23 21.66 -10.55
N LEU A 29 2.84 20.79 -11.48
CA LEU A 29 2.04 19.60 -11.23
C LEU A 29 2.94 18.37 -11.28
N LEU A 30 2.98 17.58 -10.22
CA LEU A 30 3.79 16.37 -10.12
C LEU A 30 2.90 15.17 -9.76
N ASP A 31 2.95 14.16 -10.60
CA ASP A 31 2.27 12.88 -10.39
C ASP A 31 3.31 11.80 -10.11
N GLU A 32 3.26 11.22 -8.91
CA GLU A 32 4.16 10.19 -8.40
C GLU A 32 5.66 10.47 -8.69
N PRO A 33 6.18 11.65 -8.31
CA PRO A 33 7.51 12.07 -8.70
C PRO A 33 8.64 11.24 -8.08
N THR A 34 8.38 10.50 -7.02
CA THR A 34 9.37 9.65 -6.33
C THR A 34 9.56 8.28 -6.98
N ASN A 35 8.65 7.87 -7.89
CA ASN A 35 8.72 6.57 -8.54
C ASN A 35 9.99 6.41 -9.37
N HIS A 36 10.65 5.28 -9.22
CA HIS A 36 11.89 4.93 -9.91
C HIS A 36 13.11 5.80 -9.60
N LEU A 37 13.02 6.70 -8.62
CA LEU A 37 14.15 7.49 -8.14
C LEU A 37 14.91 6.74 -7.02
N ASP A 38 16.21 6.97 -6.96
CA ASP A 38 17.03 6.55 -5.83
C ASP A 38 16.95 7.58 -4.68
N ILE A 39 17.34 7.15 -3.50
CA ILE A 39 17.23 7.93 -2.27
C ILE A 39 17.91 9.30 -2.40
N GLU A 40 19.09 9.35 -3.02
CA GLU A 40 19.86 10.60 -3.24
C GLU A 40 19.07 11.57 -4.12
N THR A 41 18.43 11.05 -5.18
CA THR A 41 17.62 11.87 -6.08
C THR A 41 16.34 12.36 -5.40
N ILE A 42 15.70 11.52 -4.57
CA ILE A 42 14.54 11.94 -3.78
C ILE A 42 14.92 13.06 -2.81
N GLN A 43 16.04 12.92 -2.09
CA GLN A 43 16.52 13.96 -1.17
C GLN A 43 16.86 15.29 -1.89
N TRP A 44 17.47 15.20 -3.08
CA TRP A 44 17.70 16.35 -3.91
C TRP A 44 16.39 17.02 -4.33
N LEU A 45 15.41 16.22 -4.81
CA LEU A 45 14.10 16.71 -5.22
C LEU A 45 13.35 17.35 -4.06
N GLU A 46 13.35 16.74 -2.88
CA GLU A 46 12.77 17.30 -1.65
C GLU A 46 13.37 18.68 -1.35
N SER A 47 14.71 18.77 -1.34
CA SER A 47 15.43 20.03 -1.04
C SER A 47 15.07 21.11 -2.05
N TYR A 48 14.97 20.76 -3.33
CA TYR A 48 14.60 21.69 -4.39
C TYR A 48 13.14 22.16 -4.22
N LEU A 49 12.18 21.22 -4.05
CA LEU A 49 10.75 21.55 -3.96
C LEU A 49 10.43 22.36 -2.70
N ARG A 50 11.13 22.15 -1.59
CA ARG A 50 11.00 23.00 -0.39
C ARG A 50 11.42 24.45 -0.62
N SER A 51 12.38 24.69 -1.52
CA SER A 51 12.82 26.03 -1.89
C SER A 51 12.02 26.64 -3.03
N TYR A 52 11.12 25.87 -3.64
CA TYR A 52 10.32 26.32 -4.78
C TYR A 52 9.28 27.36 -4.33
N LYS A 53 9.32 28.55 -4.95
CA LYS A 53 8.51 29.71 -4.53
C LYS A 53 7.12 29.75 -5.16
N SER A 54 6.92 29.07 -6.30
CA SER A 54 5.65 29.04 -7.01
C SER A 54 4.74 27.94 -6.47
N THR A 55 3.52 27.89 -6.95
CA THR A 55 2.52 26.91 -6.52
C THR A 55 2.91 25.49 -6.95
N LEU A 56 2.75 24.55 -6.03
CA LEU A 56 3.08 23.14 -6.23
C LEU A 56 1.86 22.28 -5.91
N VAL A 57 1.54 21.34 -6.80
CA VAL A 57 0.53 20.30 -6.58
C VAL A 57 1.20 18.96 -6.80
N ILE A 58 1.13 18.08 -5.80
CA ILE A 58 1.79 16.78 -5.80
C ILE A 58 0.76 15.69 -5.53
N ILE A 59 0.80 14.63 -6.33
CA ILE A 59 0.17 13.35 -6.04
C ILE A 59 1.30 12.38 -5.70
N SER A 60 1.26 11.75 -4.53
CA SER A 60 2.26 10.74 -4.15
C SER A 60 1.73 9.78 -3.09
N HIS A 61 2.22 8.54 -3.15
CA HIS A 61 2.03 7.54 -2.08
C HIS A 61 3.15 7.57 -1.04
N ASP A 62 4.20 8.34 -1.27
CA ASP A 62 5.31 8.51 -0.31
C ASP A 62 4.93 9.54 0.77
N ARG A 63 4.47 9.03 1.92
CA ARG A 63 4.06 9.83 3.07
C ARG A 63 5.19 10.70 3.61
N MET A 64 6.43 10.20 3.60
CA MET A 64 7.58 10.96 4.11
C MET A 64 7.93 12.13 3.19
N PHE A 65 7.86 11.91 1.88
CA PHE A 65 8.06 12.95 0.88
C PHE A 65 6.99 14.03 1.00
N LEU A 66 5.70 13.67 1.04
CA LEU A 66 4.61 14.62 1.23
C LEU A 66 4.75 15.40 2.54
N ASN A 67 5.08 14.71 3.63
CA ASN A 67 5.17 15.33 4.96
C ASN A 67 6.23 16.43 5.05
N ARG A 68 7.25 16.38 4.20
CA ARG A 68 8.35 17.35 4.18
C ARG A 68 8.09 18.56 3.28
N ILE A 69 7.14 18.47 2.35
CA ILE A 69 6.97 19.46 1.28
C ILE A 69 5.64 20.17 1.36
N VAL A 70 4.53 19.46 1.66
CA VAL A 70 3.20 20.04 1.56
C VAL A 70 2.78 20.74 2.85
N ASP A 71 2.00 21.82 2.68
CA ASP A 71 1.37 22.59 3.76
C ASP A 71 -0.16 22.49 3.76
N LYS A 72 -0.73 21.79 2.77
CA LYS A 72 -2.15 21.44 2.66
C LYS A 72 -2.30 20.09 2.01
N VAL A 73 -3.30 19.31 2.46
CA VAL A 73 -3.65 18.02 1.87
C VAL A 73 -5.10 18.06 1.41
N TYR A 74 -5.34 17.68 0.17
CA TYR A 74 -6.66 17.41 -0.38
C TYR A 74 -6.87 15.91 -0.43
N GLU A 75 -7.83 15.43 0.34
CA GLU A 75 -8.27 14.05 0.32
C GLU A 75 -9.44 13.91 -0.65
N ILE A 76 -9.38 12.89 -1.49
CA ILE A 76 -10.45 12.51 -2.41
C ILE A 76 -10.93 11.12 -2.03
N GLU A 77 -12.09 11.03 -1.40
CA GLU A 77 -12.72 9.76 -1.02
C GLU A 77 -14.20 9.77 -1.41
N TRP A 78 -14.69 8.68 -1.98
CA TRP A 78 -16.10 8.46 -2.32
C TRP A 78 -16.74 9.59 -3.16
N GLY A 79 -15.95 10.23 -4.02
CA GLY A 79 -16.40 11.34 -4.86
C GLY A 79 -16.51 12.70 -4.14
N GLU A 80 -16.15 12.77 -2.87
CA GLU A 80 -16.04 14.00 -2.10
C GLU A 80 -14.58 14.42 -1.93
N THR A 81 -14.37 15.73 -1.79
CA THR A 81 -13.06 16.30 -1.53
C THR A 81 -13.05 17.05 -0.22
N LYS A 82 -12.05 16.77 0.63
CA LYS A 82 -11.84 17.48 1.89
C LYS A 82 -10.46 18.09 1.93
N CYS A 83 -10.37 19.34 2.39
CA CYS A 83 -9.11 20.06 2.53
C CYS A 83 -8.69 20.10 4.01
N TYR A 84 -7.45 19.69 4.26
CA TYR A 84 -6.83 19.75 5.57
C TYR A 84 -5.63 20.68 5.54
N LYS A 85 -5.48 21.51 6.57
CA LYS A 85 -4.34 22.41 6.72
C LYS A 85 -3.21 21.68 7.43
N GLY A 86 -2.00 21.91 6.99
CA GLY A 86 -0.81 21.28 7.53
C GLY A 86 -0.21 20.22 6.62
N ASN A 87 0.84 19.57 7.09
CA ASN A 87 1.53 18.52 6.38
C ASN A 87 0.76 17.17 6.45
N TYR A 88 1.32 16.13 5.89
CA TYR A 88 0.67 14.81 5.85
C TYR A 88 0.38 14.23 7.25
N SER A 89 1.29 14.40 8.22
CA SER A 89 1.07 13.94 9.60
C SER A 89 -0.08 14.69 10.29
N ALA A 90 -0.17 16.00 10.08
CA ALA A 90 -1.27 16.80 10.61
C ALA A 90 -2.62 16.41 9.97
N PHE A 91 -2.62 16.05 8.69
CA PHE A 91 -3.78 15.49 7.99
C PHE A 91 -4.25 14.19 8.65
N GLU A 92 -3.34 13.22 8.85
CA GLU A 92 -3.68 11.93 9.48
C GLU A 92 -4.30 12.11 10.88
N GLU A 93 -3.75 13.03 11.67
CA GLU A 93 -4.27 13.34 13.00
C GLU A 93 -5.66 13.97 12.95
N GLN A 94 -5.85 15.01 12.12
CA GLN A 94 -7.16 15.65 11.93
C GLN A 94 -8.22 14.67 11.38
N LYS A 95 -7.85 13.80 10.45
CA LYS A 95 -8.73 12.76 9.92
C LYS A 95 -9.18 11.80 11.02
N ARG A 96 -8.24 11.33 11.85
CA ARG A 96 -8.52 10.45 12.98
C ARG A 96 -9.45 11.11 14.01
N GLU A 97 -9.17 12.36 14.37
CA GLU A 97 -10.01 13.11 15.32
C GLU A 97 -11.43 13.33 14.79
N ASN A 98 -11.56 13.71 13.52
CA ASN A 98 -12.84 13.87 12.86
C ASN A 98 -13.66 12.58 12.84
N HIS A 99 -13.00 11.45 12.55
CA HIS A 99 -13.65 10.14 12.57
C HIS A 99 -14.14 9.77 13.97
N ILE A 100 -13.32 9.94 15.01
CA ILE A 100 -13.70 9.68 16.40
C ILE A 100 -14.89 10.56 16.79
N LYS A 101 -14.89 11.83 16.40
CA LYS A 101 -15.98 12.74 16.65
C LYS A 101 -17.26 12.31 15.95
N GLN A 102 -17.20 11.98 14.66
CA GLN A 102 -18.35 11.50 13.88
C GLN A 102 -18.94 10.22 14.49
N GLN A 103 -18.09 9.26 14.89
CA GLN A 103 -18.54 8.03 15.55
C GLN A 103 -19.28 8.35 16.85
N LYS A 104 -18.70 9.22 17.67
CA LYS A 104 -19.34 9.63 18.95
C LYS A 104 -20.68 10.32 18.72
N ASP A 105 -20.75 11.23 17.76
CA ASP A 105 -21.98 11.97 17.45
C ASP A 105 -23.07 11.01 16.91
N TYR A 106 -22.67 10.05 16.06
CA TYR A 106 -23.56 8.98 15.59
C TYR A 106 -24.09 8.12 16.74
N ASP A 107 -23.21 7.61 17.60
CA ASP A 107 -23.60 6.77 18.74
C ASP A 107 -24.56 7.49 19.68
N LEU A 108 -24.29 8.75 20.00
CA LEU A 108 -25.18 9.59 20.82
C LEU A 108 -26.55 9.78 20.15
N GLN A 109 -26.58 10.00 18.85
CA GLN A 109 -27.84 10.12 18.12
C GLN A 109 -28.61 8.79 18.11
N GLN A 110 -27.95 7.65 17.92
CA GLN A 110 -28.59 6.35 17.96
C GLN A 110 -29.24 6.07 19.35
N ILE A 111 -28.52 6.37 20.42
CA ILE A 111 -29.05 6.24 21.80
C ILE A 111 -30.29 7.10 21.97
N GLU A 112 -30.29 8.34 21.49
CA GLU A 112 -31.44 9.26 21.60
C GLU A 112 -32.62 8.78 20.74
N ILE A 113 -32.40 8.31 19.51
CA ILE A 113 -33.42 7.71 18.65
C ILE A 113 -34.04 6.52 19.34
N GLU A 114 -33.24 5.62 19.88
CA GLU A 114 -33.74 4.42 20.60
C GLU A 114 -34.56 4.80 21.85
N ARG A 115 -34.09 5.77 22.63
CA ARG A 115 -34.79 6.30 23.78
C ARG A 115 -36.18 6.85 23.41
N ILE A 116 -36.26 7.64 22.35
CA ILE A 116 -37.53 8.22 21.88
C ILE A 116 -38.45 7.13 21.35
N THR A 117 -37.91 6.17 20.59
CA THR A 117 -38.65 5.05 20.01
C THR A 117 -39.27 4.19 21.12
N ARG A 118 -38.49 3.80 22.14
CA ARG A 118 -39.01 3.05 23.33
C ARG A 118 -40.11 3.83 24.06
N LEU A 119 -39.97 5.15 24.15
CA LEU A 119 -41.00 5.99 24.79
C LEU A 119 -42.27 6.03 23.96
N ILE A 120 -42.18 6.15 22.63
CA ILE A 120 -43.34 6.09 21.72
C ILE A 120 -44.03 4.75 21.86
N GLU A 121 -43.32 3.63 21.81
CA GLU A 121 -43.89 2.27 21.94
C GLU A 121 -44.59 2.08 23.28
N ARG A 122 -43.99 2.48 24.40
CA ARG A 122 -44.55 2.37 25.76
C ARG A 122 -45.89 3.11 25.90
N PHE A 123 -46.07 4.26 25.24
CA PHE A 123 -47.23 5.12 25.40
C PHE A 123 -48.17 5.15 24.20
N ARG A 124 -47.87 4.38 23.13
CA ARG A 124 -48.61 4.37 21.85
C ARG A 124 -50.13 4.18 22.02
N TYR A 125 -50.53 3.34 22.95
CA TYR A 125 -51.95 2.98 23.18
C TYR A 125 -52.60 3.71 24.34
N LYS A 126 -51.95 4.72 24.95
CA LYS A 126 -52.53 5.49 26.06
C LYS A 126 -53.14 6.80 25.55
N PRO A 127 -54.49 6.96 25.55
CA PRO A 127 -55.15 8.15 25.01
C PRO A 127 -54.69 9.45 25.67
N THR A 128 -54.42 9.45 26.96
CA THR A 128 -53.94 10.60 27.73
C THR A 128 -52.56 11.08 27.35
N LYS A 129 -51.80 10.26 26.63
CA LYS A 129 -50.40 10.56 26.17
C LYS A 129 -50.30 10.75 24.65
N ALA A 130 -51.40 10.69 23.90
CA ALA A 130 -51.42 10.77 22.44
C ALA A 130 -50.71 12.03 21.90
N LYS A 131 -50.97 13.21 22.48
CA LYS A 131 -50.33 14.48 22.09
C LYS A 131 -48.80 14.42 22.25
N MET A 132 -48.32 13.84 23.36
CA MET A 132 -46.88 13.68 23.62
C MET A 132 -46.26 12.71 22.62
N VAL A 133 -46.88 11.58 22.33
CA VAL A 133 -46.40 10.58 21.35
C VAL A 133 -46.30 11.21 19.96
N GLN A 134 -47.35 11.91 19.51
CA GLN A 134 -47.32 12.61 18.22
C GLN A 134 -46.21 13.63 18.13
N SER A 135 -45.94 14.40 19.20
CA SER A 135 -44.86 15.36 19.26
C SER A 135 -43.48 14.66 19.09
N LYS A 136 -43.30 13.49 19.75
CA LYS A 136 -42.05 12.72 19.64
C LYS A 136 -41.89 12.06 18.27
N ILE A 137 -42.96 11.58 17.64
CA ILE A 137 -42.91 11.09 16.25
C ILE A 137 -42.48 12.22 15.30
N LYS A 138 -43.07 13.42 15.43
CA LYS A 138 -42.68 14.57 14.62
C LYS A 138 -41.22 14.99 14.86
N LEU A 139 -40.72 14.85 16.07
CA LEU A 139 -39.30 15.09 16.39
C LEU A 139 -38.41 14.13 15.63
N LEU A 140 -38.65 12.82 15.66
CA LEU A 140 -37.88 11.81 14.91
C LEU A 140 -37.93 12.08 13.40
N GLN A 141 -39.12 12.42 12.86
CA GLN A 141 -39.28 12.71 11.43
C GLN A 141 -38.48 13.95 10.94
N ARG A 142 -38.24 14.92 11.85
CA ARG A 142 -37.49 16.14 11.55
C ARG A 142 -36.01 16.02 11.87
N MET A 143 -35.61 14.96 12.58
CA MET A 143 -34.22 14.75 12.93
C MET A 143 -33.41 14.40 11.68
N GLN A 144 -32.36 15.16 11.44
CA GLN A 144 -31.41 14.81 10.39
C GLN A 144 -30.61 13.60 10.85
N ILE A 145 -30.84 12.46 10.23
CA ILE A 145 -30.16 11.22 10.57
C ILE A 145 -28.71 11.31 10.10
N LEU A 146 -27.78 11.13 11.02
CA LEU A 146 -26.37 11.01 10.70
C LEU A 146 -26.11 9.63 10.08
N ASN A 147 -25.34 9.60 9.01
CA ASN A 147 -24.84 8.34 8.49
C ASN A 147 -23.80 7.76 9.44
N ALA A 148 -23.77 6.44 9.55
CA ALA A 148 -22.66 5.78 10.22
C ALA A 148 -21.35 6.25 9.56
N PRO A 149 -20.34 6.65 10.34
CA PRO A 149 -19.06 7.00 9.73
C PRO A 149 -18.53 5.80 8.95
N ASP A 150 -17.98 6.07 7.79
CA ASP A 150 -17.35 5.03 6.98
C ASP A 150 -16.34 4.29 7.84
N GLN A 151 -16.27 2.98 7.69
CA GLN A 151 -15.28 2.20 8.44
C GLN A 151 -13.91 2.76 8.08
N TYR A 152 -13.26 3.36 9.06
CA TYR A 152 -11.85 3.72 8.93
C TYR A 152 -11.13 2.44 8.52
N ASP A 153 -10.59 2.42 7.32
CA ASP A 153 -10.07 1.19 6.73
C ASP A 153 -8.78 0.76 7.46
N THR A 154 -8.98 0.28 8.67
CA THR A 154 -7.95 -0.37 9.50
C THR A 154 -7.81 -1.85 9.13
N LYS A 155 -8.20 -2.24 7.91
CA LYS A 155 -7.98 -3.62 7.46
C LYS A 155 -6.49 -3.89 7.45
N THR A 156 -6.00 -4.23 8.61
CA THR A 156 -4.65 -4.75 8.81
C THR A 156 -4.60 -6.14 8.20
N TYR A 157 -3.59 -6.42 7.40
CA TYR A 157 -3.31 -7.77 6.95
C TYR A 157 -3.07 -8.66 8.16
N MET A 158 -4.06 -9.48 8.52
CA MET A 158 -4.00 -10.37 9.69
C MET A 158 -3.69 -11.80 9.29
N SER A 159 -2.66 -12.02 8.49
CA SER A 159 -2.29 -13.39 8.15
C SER A 159 -1.01 -13.78 8.88
N LYS A 160 -1.14 -14.74 9.79
CA LYS A 160 0.00 -15.36 10.46
C LYS A 160 0.51 -16.50 9.58
N PHE A 161 1.28 -16.17 8.54
CA PHE A 161 1.99 -17.18 7.79
C PHE A 161 3.18 -17.66 8.63
N GLN A 162 3.09 -18.89 9.08
CA GLN A 162 4.22 -19.55 9.76
C GLN A 162 4.81 -20.58 8.80
N PRO A 163 6.14 -20.62 8.65
CA PRO A 163 6.77 -21.64 7.83
C PRO A 163 6.48 -23.02 8.42
N ARG A 164 6.16 -23.98 7.56
CA ARG A 164 5.84 -25.36 7.93
C ARG A 164 7.03 -26.07 8.59
N ILE A 165 8.22 -25.75 8.13
CA ILE A 165 9.49 -26.30 8.66
C ILE A 165 10.39 -25.11 9.01
N SER A 166 10.97 -25.15 10.21
CA SER A 166 11.93 -24.13 10.61
C SER A 166 13.25 -24.28 9.86
N SER A 167 13.68 -23.22 9.21
CA SER A 167 15.02 -23.14 8.60
C SER A 167 16.12 -23.20 9.67
N SER A 168 17.35 -23.50 9.26
CA SER A 168 18.54 -23.39 10.12
C SER A 168 18.70 -21.97 10.69
N ARG A 169 19.51 -21.83 11.74
CA ARG A 169 19.81 -20.53 12.34
C ARG A 169 20.45 -19.58 11.32
N GLN A 170 21.48 -20.05 10.61
CA GLN A 170 22.08 -19.32 9.51
C GLN A 170 21.27 -19.60 8.23
N VAL A 171 20.68 -18.56 7.67
CA VAL A 171 19.77 -18.65 6.52
C VAL A 171 20.50 -18.40 5.21
N LEU A 172 21.40 -17.43 5.19
CA LEU A 172 22.16 -17.07 4.00
C LEU A 172 23.52 -16.50 4.37
N SER A 173 24.56 -16.97 3.71
CA SER A 173 25.90 -16.41 3.81
C SER A 173 26.43 -16.10 2.41
N ALA A 174 27.09 -14.97 2.28
CA ALA A 174 27.83 -14.58 1.08
C ALA A 174 29.25 -14.18 1.49
N SER A 175 30.24 -14.77 0.82
CA SER A 175 31.65 -14.52 1.09
C SER A 175 32.35 -14.10 -0.19
N GLU A 176 32.92 -12.89 -0.18
CA GLU A 176 33.66 -12.34 -1.31
C GLU A 176 32.87 -12.38 -2.62
N LEU A 177 31.54 -12.35 -2.52
CA LEU A 177 30.64 -12.51 -3.65
C LEU A 177 30.70 -11.28 -4.56
N VAL A 178 31.20 -11.46 -5.76
CA VAL A 178 31.26 -10.44 -6.81
C VAL A 178 30.11 -10.66 -7.78
N ILE A 179 29.25 -9.67 -7.88
CA ILE A 179 28.07 -9.68 -8.76
C ILE A 179 28.28 -8.77 -9.96
N GLY A 180 27.72 -9.16 -11.09
CA GLY A 180 27.79 -8.40 -12.35
C GLY A 180 27.32 -9.22 -13.51
N TYR A 181 27.43 -8.68 -14.70
CA TYR A 181 27.24 -9.40 -15.95
C TYR A 181 28.63 -9.64 -16.58
N ASP A 182 29.05 -8.84 -17.53
CA ASP A 182 30.39 -8.92 -18.14
C ASP A 182 31.44 -8.17 -17.31
N THR A 183 31.01 -7.23 -16.49
CA THR A 183 31.86 -6.42 -15.61
C THR A 183 31.37 -6.49 -14.16
N PRO A 184 32.29 -6.49 -13.19
CA PRO A 184 31.90 -6.47 -11.78
C PRO A 184 31.20 -5.16 -11.41
N LEU A 185 30.04 -5.29 -10.76
CA LEU A 185 29.25 -4.17 -10.27
C LEU A 185 29.50 -3.91 -8.78
N ALA A 186 29.50 -4.97 -7.97
CA ALA A 186 29.72 -4.86 -6.54
C ALA A 186 30.32 -6.15 -5.97
N LYS A 187 31.05 -6.00 -4.88
CA LYS A 187 31.54 -7.10 -4.04
C LYS A 187 30.84 -7.03 -2.68
N VAL A 188 30.26 -8.12 -2.25
CA VAL A 188 29.46 -8.17 -1.03
C VAL A 188 29.87 -9.32 -0.10
N ASN A 189 29.81 -9.05 1.20
CA ASN A 189 30.04 -9.98 2.28
C ASN A 189 28.97 -9.78 3.34
N PHE A 190 28.18 -10.79 3.63
CA PHE A 190 27.20 -10.74 4.72
C PHE A 190 26.77 -12.12 5.17
N ASN A 191 26.29 -12.19 6.41
CA ASN A 191 25.65 -13.36 6.98
C ASN A 191 24.29 -12.97 7.53
N LEU A 192 23.27 -13.77 7.24
CA LEU A 192 21.91 -13.56 7.72
C LEU A 192 21.46 -14.73 8.57
N GLU A 193 20.98 -14.41 9.75
CA GLU A 193 20.33 -15.36 10.63
C GLU A 193 18.81 -15.31 10.49
N ARG A 194 18.13 -16.39 10.86
CA ARG A 194 16.67 -16.49 10.84
C ARG A 194 16.04 -15.36 11.64
N GLY A 195 15.07 -14.67 11.00
CA GLY A 195 14.36 -13.54 11.58
C GLY A 195 15.03 -12.17 11.35
N GLN A 196 16.28 -12.13 10.86
CA GLN A 196 16.91 -10.86 10.49
C GLN A 196 16.30 -10.29 9.21
N LYS A 197 16.29 -8.96 9.11
CA LYS A 197 15.81 -8.21 7.95
C LYS A 197 16.96 -7.36 7.42
N LEU A 198 17.36 -7.59 6.17
CA LEU A 198 18.43 -6.85 5.50
C LEU A 198 17.83 -5.85 4.51
N GLY A 199 18.15 -4.57 4.65
CA GLY A 199 17.85 -3.55 3.66
C GLY A 199 19.06 -3.30 2.76
N ILE A 200 18.87 -3.34 1.43
CA ILE A 200 19.90 -3.03 0.44
C ILE A 200 19.61 -1.68 -0.16
N VAL A 201 20.49 -0.72 0.06
CA VAL A 201 20.36 0.67 -0.40
C VAL A 201 21.51 1.06 -1.34
N GLY A 202 21.29 2.06 -2.15
CA GLY A 202 22.31 2.60 -3.08
C GLY A 202 21.66 3.19 -4.33
N SER A 203 22.48 3.89 -5.13
CA SER A 203 22.06 4.54 -6.38
C SER A 203 21.51 3.55 -7.41
N ASN A 204 20.78 4.04 -8.39
CA ASN A 204 20.27 3.21 -9.48
C ASN A 204 21.43 2.70 -10.37
N GLY A 205 21.35 1.42 -10.77
CA GLY A 205 22.36 0.79 -11.62
C GLY A 205 23.56 0.18 -10.89
N ILE A 206 23.68 0.30 -9.55
CA ILE A 206 24.82 -0.22 -8.78
C ILE A 206 24.80 -1.75 -8.59
N GLY A 207 23.73 -2.44 -9.03
CA GLY A 207 23.67 -3.91 -8.94
C GLY A 207 22.74 -4.47 -7.87
N LYS A 208 21.88 -3.66 -7.21
CA LYS A 208 20.94 -4.15 -6.18
C LYS A 208 20.06 -5.31 -6.68
N SER A 209 19.40 -5.12 -7.81
CA SER A 209 18.57 -6.17 -8.43
C SER A 209 19.40 -7.32 -8.99
N THR A 210 20.63 -7.05 -9.42
CA THR A 210 21.57 -8.08 -9.88
C THR A 210 21.97 -9.00 -8.73
N LEU A 211 22.20 -8.45 -7.52
CA LEU A 211 22.46 -9.26 -6.33
C LEU A 211 21.30 -10.24 -6.06
N LEU A 212 20.05 -9.74 -6.05
CA LEU A 212 18.89 -10.60 -5.84
C LEU A 212 18.77 -11.69 -6.92
N LYS A 213 18.98 -11.32 -8.20
CA LYS A 213 18.97 -12.27 -9.32
C LYS A 213 20.09 -13.30 -9.21
N THR A 214 21.28 -12.90 -8.73
CA THR A 214 22.38 -13.83 -8.49
C THR A 214 22.04 -14.82 -7.37
N LEU A 215 21.48 -14.35 -6.27
CA LEU A 215 21.04 -15.22 -5.16
C LEU A 215 19.93 -16.19 -5.59
N MET A 216 19.09 -15.80 -6.54
CA MET A 216 18.05 -16.66 -7.14
C MET A 216 18.57 -17.60 -8.22
N GLY A 217 19.84 -17.52 -8.57
CA GLY A 217 20.45 -18.34 -9.63
C GLY A 217 20.16 -17.88 -11.05
N GLY A 218 19.48 -16.72 -11.23
CA GLY A 218 19.17 -16.16 -12.55
C GLY A 218 20.37 -15.46 -13.23
N VAL A 219 21.38 -15.09 -12.45
CA VAL A 219 22.65 -14.52 -12.93
C VAL A 219 23.79 -15.21 -12.22
N ALA A 220 24.80 -15.68 -12.95
CA ALA A 220 25.95 -16.30 -12.32
C ALA A 220 26.80 -15.27 -11.54
N ALA A 221 27.34 -15.67 -10.39
CA ALA A 221 28.33 -14.86 -9.71
C ALA A 221 29.62 -14.81 -10.52
N LEU A 222 30.27 -13.65 -10.57
CA LEU A 222 31.57 -13.53 -11.24
C LEU A 222 32.71 -14.13 -10.46
N SER A 223 32.64 -14.05 -9.11
CA SER A 223 33.57 -14.73 -8.19
C SER A 223 32.97 -14.74 -6.78
N GLY A 224 33.62 -15.48 -5.87
CA GLY A 224 33.12 -15.68 -4.50
C GLY A 224 31.98 -16.69 -4.44
N ASP A 225 31.47 -16.90 -3.25
CA ASP A 225 30.46 -17.94 -2.98
C ASP A 225 29.33 -17.41 -2.12
N PHE A 226 28.15 -18.00 -2.29
CA PHE A 226 27.05 -17.84 -1.35
C PHE A 226 26.40 -19.20 -1.06
N LYS A 227 25.84 -19.34 0.13
CA LYS A 227 25.19 -20.57 0.56
C LYS A 227 23.92 -20.26 1.34
N PHE A 228 22.85 -20.98 1.00
CA PHE A 228 21.64 -21.04 1.82
C PHE A 228 21.78 -22.09 2.90
N GLY A 229 21.21 -21.82 4.04
CA GLY A 229 21.15 -22.76 5.14
C GLY A 229 20.23 -23.94 4.84
N TYR A 230 20.20 -24.90 5.75
CA TYR A 230 19.34 -26.08 5.61
C TYR A 230 17.86 -25.72 5.79
N ASN A 231 16.99 -26.32 5.00
CA ASN A 231 15.54 -26.05 4.94
C ASN A 231 15.20 -24.58 4.70
N VAL A 232 15.97 -23.89 3.87
CA VAL A 232 15.66 -22.51 3.44
C VAL A 232 14.91 -22.58 2.11
N GLU A 233 13.67 -22.14 2.13
CA GLU A 233 12.88 -21.86 0.91
C GLU A 233 13.02 -20.41 0.53
N ILE A 234 13.14 -20.14 -0.77
CA ILE A 234 13.34 -18.80 -1.30
C ILE A 234 12.15 -18.42 -2.14
N SER A 235 11.61 -17.24 -1.90
CA SER A 235 10.61 -16.62 -2.77
C SER A 235 11.13 -15.25 -3.20
N TYR A 236 10.93 -14.92 -4.47
CA TYR A 236 11.35 -13.66 -5.06
C TYR A 236 10.14 -12.89 -5.59
N PHE A 237 10.02 -11.66 -5.16
CA PHE A 237 9.01 -10.73 -5.67
C PHE A 237 9.68 -9.70 -6.57
N ASP A 238 9.23 -9.62 -7.81
CA ASP A 238 9.61 -8.58 -8.76
C ASP A 238 8.35 -7.82 -9.21
N GLN A 239 8.42 -6.51 -9.23
CA GLN A 239 7.33 -5.67 -9.73
C GLN A 239 6.90 -6.03 -11.16
N GLN A 240 7.83 -6.51 -12.00
CA GLN A 240 7.51 -6.96 -13.36
C GLN A 240 6.72 -8.27 -13.37
N LEU A 241 6.96 -9.17 -12.41
CA LEU A 241 6.20 -10.42 -12.25
C LEU A 241 4.77 -10.19 -11.76
N ALA A 242 4.48 -9.03 -11.17
CA ALA A 242 3.14 -8.64 -10.77
C ALA A 242 2.23 -8.24 -11.96
N GLN A 243 2.74 -8.21 -13.19
CA GLN A 243 1.96 -7.98 -14.41
C GLN A 243 1.27 -9.28 -14.87
N ILE A 244 0.50 -9.88 -13.98
CA ILE A 244 -0.31 -11.04 -14.33
C ILE A 244 -1.39 -10.58 -15.31
N SER A 245 -1.53 -11.28 -16.45
CA SER A 245 -2.57 -11.03 -17.44
C SER A 245 -3.24 -12.36 -17.78
N GLY A 246 -4.55 -12.34 -17.97
CA GLY A 246 -5.36 -13.51 -18.30
C GLY A 246 -6.82 -13.28 -17.95
N ASP A 247 -7.69 -14.12 -18.48
CA ASP A 247 -9.13 -14.07 -18.22
C ASP A 247 -9.56 -15.01 -17.08
N ASP A 248 -8.62 -15.79 -16.55
CA ASP A 248 -8.86 -16.63 -15.37
C ASP A 248 -9.23 -15.79 -14.17
N THR A 249 -10.10 -16.31 -13.31
CA THR A 249 -10.48 -15.67 -12.07
C THR A 249 -9.36 -15.78 -11.03
N LEU A 250 -9.41 -14.89 -10.01
CA LEU A 250 -8.46 -14.96 -8.89
C LEU A 250 -8.51 -16.33 -8.22
N PHE A 251 -9.72 -16.88 -8.09
CA PHE A 251 -9.95 -18.18 -7.49
C PHE A 251 -9.27 -19.29 -8.30
N GLU A 252 -9.49 -19.35 -9.61
CA GLU A 252 -8.92 -20.36 -10.51
C GLU A 252 -7.39 -20.31 -10.52
N ILE A 253 -6.80 -19.11 -10.62
CA ILE A 253 -5.34 -18.95 -10.59
C ILE A 253 -4.76 -19.43 -9.27
N PHE A 254 -5.41 -19.10 -8.13
CA PHE A 254 -4.93 -19.53 -6.83
C PHE A 254 -5.09 -21.04 -6.63
N GLN A 255 -6.24 -21.59 -7.03
CA GLN A 255 -6.53 -23.02 -6.97
C GLN A 255 -5.59 -23.85 -7.87
N SER A 256 -5.25 -23.35 -9.06
CA SER A 256 -4.32 -24.05 -9.96
C SER A 256 -2.90 -24.14 -9.41
N GLU A 257 -2.48 -23.14 -8.62
CA GLU A 257 -1.16 -23.13 -7.99
C GLU A 257 -1.12 -23.96 -6.70
N TYR A 258 -2.25 -24.09 -6.03
CA TYR A 258 -2.41 -24.82 -4.76
C TYR A 258 -3.59 -25.82 -4.85
N PRO A 259 -3.48 -26.88 -5.64
CA PRO A 259 -4.58 -27.81 -5.88
C PRO A 259 -4.99 -28.63 -4.65
N GLU A 260 -4.17 -28.65 -3.62
CA GLU A 260 -4.43 -29.31 -2.33
C GLU A 260 -5.38 -28.54 -1.42
N LEU A 261 -5.68 -27.27 -1.75
CA LEU A 261 -6.54 -26.43 -0.94
C LEU A 261 -8.02 -26.66 -1.28
N ASN A 262 -8.86 -26.63 -0.27
CA ASN A 262 -10.30 -26.57 -0.48
C ASN A 262 -10.77 -25.11 -0.73
N ASP A 263 -11.99 -24.97 -1.27
CA ASP A 263 -12.57 -23.67 -1.63
C ASP A 263 -12.58 -22.66 -0.48
N THR A 264 -12.79 -23.14 0.75
CA THR A 264 -12.83 -22.29 1.93
C THR A 264 -11.43 -21.75 2.28
N GLU A 265 -10.41 -22.59 2.14
CA GLU A 265 -9.01 -22.18 2.36
C GLU A 265 -8.55 -21.18 1.32
N VAL A 266 -8.89 -21.39 0.04
CA VAL A 266 -8.61 -20.44 -1.05
C VAL A 266 -9.26 -19.08 -0.78
N ARG A 267 -10.55 -19.07 -0.44
CA ARG A 267 -11.26 -17.83 -0.10
C ARG A 267 -10.70 -17.15 1.14
N THR A 268 -10.28 -17.91 2.15
CA THR A 268 -9.66 -17.36 3.36
C THR A 268 -8.31 -16.73 3.04
N ALA A 269 -7.49 -17.39 2.22
CA ALA A 269 -6.21 -16.87 1.77
C ALA A 269 -6.38 -15.55 0.99
N LEU A 270 -7.24 -15.54 -0.03
CA LEU A 270 -7.53 -14.35 -0.82
C LEU A 270 -8.16 -13.24 0.05
N GLY A 271 -9.07 -13.59 0.96
CA GLY A 271 -9.70 -12.66 1.91
C GLY A 271 -8.69 -11.98 2.83
N SER A 272 -7.63 -12.68 3.25
CA SER A 272 -6.55 -12.08 4.06
C SER A 272 -5.78 -10.98 3.32
N PHE A 273 -5.86 -10.95 1.98
CA PHE A 273 -5.32 -9.91 1.10
C PHE A 273 -6.39 -8.98 0.54
N GLN A 274 -7.55 -8.89 1.22
CA GLN A 274 -8.66 -7.98 0.88
C GLN A 274 -9.38 -8.33 -0.45
N PHE A 275 -9.35 -9.57 -0.88
CA PHE A 275 -10.22 -10.08 -1.93
C PHE A 275 -11.34 -10.86 -1.28
N SER A 276 -12.51 -10.23 -1.07
CA SER A 276 -13.61 -10.82 -0.30
C SER A 276 -14.92 -10.87 -1.11
N GLY A 277 -15.79 -11.79 -0.75
CA GLY A 277 -17.08 -11.95 -1.42
C GLY A 277 -16.93 -12.36 -2.89
N ASP A 278 -17.54 -11.59 -3.78
CA ASP A 278 -17.53 -11.84 -5.24
C ASP A 278 -16.23 -11.42 -5.92
N ASP A 279 -15.36 -10.66 -5.24
CA ASP A 279 -14.07 -10.25 -5.79
C ASP A 279 -13.20 -11.44 -6.20
N VAL A 280 -13.32 -12.57 -5.50
CA VAL A 280 -12.53 -13.78 -5.79
C VAL A 280 -12.82 -14.38 -7.19
N PHE A 281 -13.98 -14.06 -7.76
CA PHE A 281 -14.40 -14.53 -9.07
C PHE A 281 -14.17 -13.49 -10.19
N ARG A 282 -13.56 -12.35 -9.87
CA ARG A 282 -13.21 -11.36 -10.90
C ARG A 282 -12.06 -11.88 -11.75
N PRO A 283 -12.08 -11.62 -13.08
CA PRO A 283 -10.95 -11.95 -13.94
C PRO A 283 -9.73 -11.09 -13.60
N VAL A 284 -8.54 -11.67 -13.66
CA VAL A 284 -7.29 -10.96 -13.34
C VAL A 284 -7.03 -9.78 -14.27
N SER A 285 -7.53 -9.83 -15.51
CA SER A 285 -7.48 -8.72 -16.45
C SER A 285 -8.16 -7.46 -15.94
N SER A 286 -9.20 -7.59 -15.09
CA SER A 286 -9.95 -6.46 -14.52
C SER A 286 -9.28 -5.81 -13.30
N LEU A 287 -8.20 -6.39 -12.78
CA LEU A 287 -7.53 -5.90 -11.60
C LEU A 287 -6.68 -4.65 -11.90
N SER A 288 -6.71 -3.70 -10.98
CA SER A 288 -5.76 -2.58 -10.94
C SER A 288 -4.33 -3.08 -10.68
N GLY A 289 -3.33 -2.24 -10.99
CA GLY A 289 -1.93 -2.58 -10.72
C GLY A 289 -1.67 -2.96 -9.25
N GLY A 290 -2.25 -2.23 -8.29
CA GLY A 290 -2.13 -2.52 -6.86
C GLY A 290 -2.80 -3.83 -6.45
N GLU A 291 -3.94 -4.19 -7.05
CA GLU A 291 -4.60 -5.47 -6.81
C GLU A 291 -3.79 -6.64 -7.36
N LYS A 292 -3.17 -6.49 -8.53
CA LYS A 292 -2.25 -7.49 -9.09
C LYS A 292 -1.04 -7.73 -8.19
N VAL A 293 -0.47 -6.68 -7.64
CA VAL A 293 0.62 -6.76 -6.64
C VAL A 293 0.16 -7.52 -5.39
N ARG A 294 -1.02 -7.21 -4.86
CA ARG A 294 -1.60 -7.91 -3.70
C ARG A 294 -1.81 -9.40 -3.97
N LEU A 295 -2.35 -9.76 -5.15
CA LEU A 295 -2.54 -11.16 -5.55
C LEU A 295 -1.21 -11.89 -5.62
N THR A 296 -0.19 -11.28 -6.25
CA THR A 296 1.16 -11.87 -6.33
C THR A 296 1.78 -12.07 -4.95
N LEU A 297 1.62 -11.11 -4.04
CA LEU A 297 2.07 -11.26 -2.65
C LEU A 297 1.31 -12.37 -1.91
N CYS A 298 0.00 -12.47 -2.11
CA CYS A 298 -0.81 -13.55 -1.55
C CYS A 298 -0.25 -14.92 -1.98
N LYS A 299 -0.01 -15.10 -3.29
CA LYS A 299 0.57 -16.33 -3.84
C LYS A 299 1.95 -16.63 -3.24
N LEU A 300 2.86 -15.66 -3.20
CA LEU A 300 4.20 -15.86 -2.66
C LEU A 300 4.22 -16.22 -1.17
N LEU A 301 3.36 -15.60 -0.38
CA LEU A 301 3.32 -15.81 1.07
C LEU A 301 2.52 -17.05 1.47
N TYR A 302 1.64 -17.53 0.60
CA TYR A 302 0.88 -18.77 0.83
C TYR A 302 1.67 -20.03 0.47
N LYS A 303 2.76 -19.88 -0.27
CA LYS A 303 3.65 -21.01 -0.60
C LYS A 303 4.13 -21.65 0.70
N ARG A 304 3.65 -22.87 0.94
CA ARG A 304 3.92 -23.66 2.14
C ARG A 304 5.19 -24.49 1.99
#